data_bd00d4036c3a4d70197c28b74a9b2144
#
_entry.id   bd00d4036c3a4d70197c28b74a9b2144
#
_cell.length_a   1.000
_cell.length_b   1.000
_cell.length_c   1.000
_cell.angle_alpha   90.00
_cell.angle_beta   90.00
_cell.angle_gamma   90.00
#
_symmetry.space_group_name_H-M   'P 1'
#
loop_
_entity.id
_entity.type
_entity.pdbx_description
1 polymer ?
#
loop_
_entity_poly.entity_id
_entity_poly.type
_entity_poly.pdbx_seq_one_letter_code
_entity_poly.pdbx_strand_id
1 'polypeptide(L)'
;MRARGAFPLLPALLLAATACATGPSLENRGEVTAPPGDSEHLTIGSAGFTESELLARMYALLLDRAGYTTRIITVTNREIYEPALENGQIDVVPEYAATFADWLNAKENGADAAPVGSPDLAVTMKALRALAAPRGLTVLDPGRAVDQNAFAVTAAYAARHRLRTLGDLGASGLPVRLAAGDECVRRPYCAPGLKKTYGIRITAVDPKGVGTTQAKQAVRNGQDQMVLTTTTDATLDTFGLVLLADDKHLQNADHLVPVVNRSRAGGEGVRRALGVLAPVLTTADLARLNEQVDSWRRLPEDVARAYLESRHLLPRG
;
A
#
# COMPACT_ATOMS: atom_id res chain seq x y z
N MET A 1 -26.93 -27.28 81.83
CA MET A 1 -27.90 -26.23 82.36
C MET A 1 -28.13 -25.24 81.16
N ARG A 2 -29.21 -25.36 80.52
CA ARG A 2 -30.41 -24.55 80.43
C ARG A 2 -30.11 -23.02 80.39
N ALA A 3 -30.32 -22.32 79.26
CA ALA A 3 -31.40 -21.34 79.20
C ALA A 3 -31.54 -20.79 77.80
N ARG A 4 -32.80 -20.66 77.40
CA ARG A 4 -33.46 -20.13 76.25
C ARG A 4 -33.42 -18.60 76.26
N GLY A 5 -33.46 -17.94 75.06
CA GLY A 5 -33.75 -16.51 75.01
C GLY A 5 -33.94 -16.04 73.50
N ALA A 6 -35.15 -16.04 73.19
CA ALA A 6 -36.04 -15.12 72.42
C ALA A 6 -35.43 -14.17 71.37
N PHE A 7 -36.04 -14.26 70.13
CA PHE A 7 -36.06 -13.27 69.08
C PHE A 7 -36.94 -12.04 69.41
N PRO A 8 -36.61 -10.87 68.92
CA PRO A 8 -37.71 -10.04 68.38
C PRO A 8 -37.48 -9.55 66.96
N LEU A 9 -38.59 -9.46 66.28
CA LEU A 9 -38.83 -8.88 64.96
C LEU A 9 -38.44 -7.37 64.91
N LEU A 10 -37.82 -6.96 63.80
CA LEU A 10 -37.65 -5.55 63.42
C LEU A 10 -38.49 -5.24 62.17
N PRO A 11 -39.12 -4.07 62.06
CA PRO A 11 -39.93 -3.68 60.91
C PRO A 11 -39.08 -3.10 59.79
N ALA A 12 -39.51 -3.39 58.54
CA ALA A 12 -38.97 -2.87 57.32
C ALA A 12 -39.27 -1.36 57.15
N LEU A 13 -38.21 -0.58 56.96
CA LEU A 13 -38.31 0.84 56.57
C LEU A 13 -38.13 0.95 55.08
N LEU A 14 -39.20 1.31 54.35
CA LEU A 14 -39.14 1.70 52.95
C LEU A 14 -38.54 3.09 52.85
N LEU A 15 -37.33 3.19 52.21
CA LEU A 15 -36.82 4.46 51.74
C LEU A 15 -37.20 4.65 50.27
N ALA A 16 -38.03 5.67 50.06
CA ALA A 16 -38.31 6.18 48.71
C ALA A 16 -37.10 6.93 48.16
N ALA A 17 -36.49 6.41 47.08
CA ALA A 17 -35.43 7.09 46.35
C ALA A 17 -36.07 8.12 45.40
N THR A 18 -35.82 9.39 45.68
CA THR A 18 -36.11 10.52 44.79
C THR A 18 -35.22 10.44 43.53
N ALA A 19 -35.84 10.33 42.39
CA ALA A 19 -35.18 10.46 41.09
C ALA A 19 -34.67 11.90 40.88
N CYS A 20 -33.38 12.08 40.87
CA CYS A 20 -32.78 13.31 40.36
C CYS A 20 -32.90 13.30 38.82
N ALA A 21 -33.65 14.25 38.28
CA ALA A 21 -33.68 14.53 36.84
C ALA A 21 -32.30 14.95 36.36
N THR A 22 -31.71 14.15 35.51
CA THR A 22 -30.51 14.52 34.75
C THR A 22 -30.91 15.56 33.70
N GLY A 23 -30.31 16.75 33.80
CA GLY A 23 -30.39 17.78 32.76
C GLY A 23 -29.79 17.29 31.43
N PRO A 24 -30.09 17.95 30.32
CA PRO A 24 -29.58 17.52 29.02
C PRO A 24 -28.04 17.60 29.00
N SER A 25 -27.40 16.45 28.82
CA SER A 25 -25.96 16.38 28.55
C SER A 25 -25.67 17.06 27.22
N LEU A 26 -24.83 18.10 27.24
CA LEU A 26 -24.37 18.83 26.06
C LEU A 26 -23.31 18.08 25.25
N GLU A 27 -23.13 16.79 25.49
CA GLU A 27 -22.14 15.92 24.81
C GLU A 27 -22.78 14.79 24.01
N ASN A 28 -23.79 15.10 23.21
CA ASN A 28 -24.18 14.22 22.10
C ASN A 28 -23.39 14.66 20.85
N ARG A 29 -22.08 14.36 20.82
CA ARG A 29 -21.43 13.99 19.56
C ARG A 29 -22.07 12.65 19.19
N GLY A 30 -22.94 12.66 18.20
CA GLY A 30 -23.52 11.42 17.69
C GLY A 30 -22.37 10.44 17.38
N GLU A 31 -22.32 9.34 18.12
CA GLU A 31 -21.39 8.24 17.84
C GLU A 31 -21.67 7.78 16.42
N VAL A 32 -20.74 8.08 15.51
CA VAL A 32 -20.80 7.54 14.16
C VAL A 32 -20.40 6.07 14.29
N THR A 33 -21.38 5.19 14.24
CA THR A 33 -21.17 3.74 14.32
C THR A 33 -20.82 3.17 12.95
N ALA A 34 -20.00 2.12 12.93
CA ALA A 34 -19.66 1.41 11.71
C ALA A 34 -20.91 0.88 10.99
N PRO A 35 -20.95 0.90 9.64
CA PRO A 35 -22.06 0.35 8.88
C PRO A 35 -22.25 -1.15 9.16
N PRO A 36 -23.50 -1.66 9.08
CA PRO A 36 -23.77 -3.08 9.26
C PRO A 36 -23.02 -3.96 8.27
N GLY A 37 -22.51 -5.10 8.72
CA GLY A 37 -21.83 -6.10 7.90
C GLY A 37 -20.30 -6.06 7.92
N ASP A 38 -19.72 -5.03 8.55
CA ASP A 38 -18.26 -4.93 8.78
C ASP A 38 -17.97 -5.02 10.28
N SER A 39 -16.72 -5.32 10.63
CA SER A 39 -16.24 -5.19 12.01
C SER A 39 -16.10 -3.71 12.37
N GLU A 40 -16.52 -3.32 13.57
CA GLU A 40 -16.35 -1.96 14.09
C GLU A 40 -14.87 -1.57 14.26
N HIS A 41 -14.04 -2.56 14.60
CA HIS A 41 -12.61 -2.39 14.78
C HIS A 41 -11.85 -3.04 13.62
N LEU A 42 -11.07 -2.26 12.89
CA LEU A 42 -10.32 -2.70 11.73
C LEU A 42 -8.81 -2.53 11.93
N THR A 43 -8.06 -3.59 11.63
CA THR A 43 -6.61 -3.59 11.60
C THR A 43 -6.13 -3.38 10.17
N ILE A 44 -5.33 -2.34 9.94
CA ILE A 44 -4.76 -2.02 8.63
C ILE A 44 -3.29 -2.44 8.63
N GLY A 45 -2.89 -3.25 7.67
CA GLY A 45 -1.51 -3.65 7.47
C GLY A 45 -0.73 -2.62 6.65
N SER A 46 0.53 -2.39 7.03
CA SER A 46 1.50 -1.63 6.25
C SER A 46 2.74 -2.49 6.02
N ALA A 47 3.31 -2.48 4.81
CA ALA A 47 4.51 -3.22 4.46
C ALA A 47 5.83 -2.55 4.92
N GLY A 48 5.75 -1.46 5.70
CA GLY A 48 6.90 -0.83 6.36
C GLY A 48 7.79 0.06 5.50
N PHE A 49 7.44 0.31 4.24
CA PHE A 49 8.05 1.35 3.41
C PHE A 49 7.13 2.57 3.31
N THR A 50 7.69 3.73 3.01
CA THR A 50 7.02 5.03 3.07
C THR A 50 5.66 5.06 2.40
N GLU A 51 5.57 4.59 1.16
CA GLU A 51 4.33 4.61 0.38
C GLU A 51 3.25 3.73 1.02
N SER A 52 3.60 2.51 1.45
CA SER A 52 2.65 1.62 2.13
C SER A 52 2.16 2.23 3.45
N GLU A 53 3.03 2.92 4.19
CA GLU A 53 2.65 3.60 5.42
C GLU A 53 1.71 4.78 5.14
N LEU A 54 2.00 5.62 4.15
CA LEU A 54 1.14 6.71 3.71
C LEU A 54 -0.26 6.21 3.32
N LEU A 55 -0.32 5.15 2.52
CA LEU A 55 -1.58 4.55 2.09
C LEU A 55 -2.36 3.96 3.26
N ALA A 56 -1.68 3.26 4.18
CA ALA A 56 -2.32 2.74 5.39
C ALA A 56 -2.90 3.87 6.27
N ARG A 57 -2.18 5.01 6.41
CA ARG A 57 -2.68 6.21 7.11
C ARG A 57 -3.89 6.83 6.39
N MET A 58 -3.87 6.91 5.07
CA MET A 58 -5.03 7.39 4.31
C MET A 58 -6.25 6.50 4.51
N TYR A 59 -6.06 5.18 4.47
CA TYR A 59 -7.15 4.22 4.71
C TYR A 59 -7.70 4.34 6.12
N ALA A 60 -6.84 4.45 7.14
CA ALA A 60 -7.26 4.66 8.52
C ALA A 60 -8.13 5.90 8.65
N LEU A 61 -7.66 7.05 8.17
CA LEU A 61 -8.39 8.32 8.24
C LEU A 61 -9.76 8.28 7.53
N LEU A 62 -9.85 7.60 6.39
CA LEU A 62 -11.11 7.46 5.65
C LEU A 62 -12.08 6.51 6.35
N LEU A 63 -11.59 5.43 6.94
CA LEU A 63 -12.39 4.47 7.71
C LEU A 63 -12.86 5.07 9.04
N ASP A 64 -11.98 5.78 9.76
CA ASP A 64 -12.35 6.48 11.00
C ASP A 64 -13.45 7.51 10.74
N ARG A 65 -13.35 8.27 9.62
CA ARG A 65 -14.41 9.18 9.19
C ARG A 65 -15.74 8.47 8.91
N ALA A 66 -15.69 7.22 8.44
CA ALA A 66 -16.86 6.41 8.15
C ALA A 66 -17.45 5.71 9.39
N GLY A 67 -16.85 5.93 10.59
CA GLY A 67 -17.35 5.42 11.87
C GLY A 67 -16.68 4.14 12.35
N TYR A 68 -15.63 3.67 11.68
CA TYR A 68 -14.81 2.55 12.15
C TYR A 68 -13.77 3.04 13.16
N THR A 69 -13.30 2.14 14.01
CA THR A 69 -12.10 2.36 14.84
C THR A 69 -10.93 1.62 14.21
N THR A 70 -9.87 2.33 13.83
CA THR A 70 -8.76 1.70 13.13
C THR A 70 -7.50 1.64 13.98
N ARG A 71 -6.67 0.64 13.68
CA ARG A 71 -5.27 0.57 14.11
C ARG A 71 -4.39 0.14 12.95
N ILE A 72 -3.17 0.66 12.90
CA ILE A 72 -2.18 0.27 11.89
C ILE A 72 -1.15 -0.63 12.53
N ILE A 73 -0.80 -1.71 11.83
CA ILE A 73 0.34 -2.55 12.17
C ILE A 73 1.30 -2.60 10.99
N THR A 74 2.60 -2.52 11.29
CA THR A 74 3.65 -2.62 10.26
C THR A 74 4.18 -4.04 10.24
N VAL A 75 4.14 -4.66 9.05
CA VAL A 75 4.64 -6.01 8.78
C VAL A 75 5.47 -5.95 7.51
N THR A 76 6.75 -6.21 7.62
CA THR A 76 7.76 -5.85 6.62
C THR A 76 7.72 -6.61 5.30
N ASN A 77 7.00 -7.74 5.21
CA ASN A 77 6.95 -8.51 3.97
C ASN A 77 5.60 -9.20 3.76
N ARG A 78 5.32 -9.50 2.49
CA ARG A 78 4.06 -10.09 2.02
C ARG A 78 3.88 -11.52 2.54
N GLU A 79 4.97 -12.24 2.72
CA GLU A 79 4.98 -13.60 3.26
C GLU A 79 4.36 -13.69 4.65
N ILE A 80 4.41 -12.60 5.42
CA ILE A 80 3.86 -12.52 6.78
C ILE A 80 2.47 -11.90 6.78
N TYR A 81 2.28 -10.75 6.11
CA TYR A 81 1.01 -10.04 6.23
C TYR A 81 -0.12 -10.67 5.39
N GLU A 82 0.19 -11.35 4.29
CA GLU A 82 -0.86 -11.92 3.45
C GLU A 82 -1.59 -13.08 4.15
N PRO A 83 -0.91 -14.05 4.83
CA PRO A 83 -1.61 -15.03 5.65
C PRO A 83 -2.39 -14.40 6.82
N ALA A 84 -1.87 -13.31 7.42
CA ALA A 84 -2.56 -12.58 8.46
C ALA A 84 -3.84 -11.88 7.94
N LEU A 85 -3.83 -11.43 6.68
CA LEU A 85 -5.00 -10.90 6.00
C LEU A 85 -6.03 -12.00 5.69
N GLU A 86 -5.59 -13.18 5.21
CA GLU A 86 -6.48 -14.32 4.96
C GLU A 86 -7.23 -14.75 6.24
N ASN A 87 -6.55 -14.80 7.38
CA ASN A 87 -7.11 -15.28 8.64
C ASN A 87 -7.79 -14.17 9.50
N GLY A 88 -7.84 -12.93 9.02
CA GLY A 88 -8.50 -11.81 9.69
C GLY A 88 -7.75 -11.23 10.91
N GLN A 89 -6.45 -11.45 11.04
CA GLN A 89 -5.59 -10.73 11.99
C GLN A 89 -5.27 -9.33 11.46
N ILE A 90 -5.25 -9.18 10.14
CA ILE A 90 -5.27 -7.92 9.40
C ILE A 90 -6.58 -7.89 8.60
N ASP A 91 -7.22 -6.73 8.55
CA ASP A 91 -8.52 -6.59 7.91
C ASP A 91 -8.42 -5.89 6.54
N VAL A 92 -7.47 -4.98 6.39
CA VAL A 92 -7.26 -4.16 5.18
C VAL A 92 -5.77 -3.98 4.91
N VAL A 93 -5.35 -4.11 3.65
CA VAL A 93 -3.98 -3.82 3.21
C VAL A 93 -4.01 -3.03 1.90
N PRO A 94 -3.24 -1.93 1.76
CA PRO A 94 -2.93 -1.36 0.45
C PRO A 94 -1.99 -2.31 -0.30
N GLU A 95 -2.38 -2.69 -1.51
CA GLU A 95 -1.67 -3.62 -2.36
C GLU A 95 -1.53 -3.11 -3.80
N TYR A 96 -0.76 -3.83 -4.59
CA TYR A 96 -0.47 -3.55 -5.99
C TYR A 96 -1.01 -4.69 -6.84
N ALA A 97 -1.86 -4.35 -7.82
CA ALA A 97 -2.70 -5.32 -8.51
C ALA A 97 -1.92 -6.45 -9.19
N ALA A 98 -0.87 -6.11 -9.94
CA ALA A 98 -0.12 -7.10 -10.71
C ALA A 98 0.81 -7.95 -9.83
N THR A 99 1.58 -7.30 -8.96
CA THR A 99 2.51 -8.02 -8.08
C THR A 99 1.78 -8.87 -7.05
N PHE A 100 0.59 -8.47 -6.60
CA PHE A 100 -0.21 -9.29 -5.70
C PHE A 100 -0.88 -10.46 -6.43
N ALA A 101 -1.32 -10.26 -7.69
CA ALA A 101 -1.82 -11.35 -8.51
C ALA A 101 -0.75 -12.43 -8.76
N ASP A 102 0.47 -12.00 -9.10
CA ASP A 102 1.59 -12.93 -9.31
C ASP A 102 1.99 -13.65 -8.02
N TRP A 103 1.94 -12.96 -6.87
CA TRP A 103 2.17 -13.57 -5.56
C TRP A 103 1.16 -14.68 -5.25
N LEU A 104 -0.14 -14.40 -5.37
CA LEU A 104 -1.19 -15.37 -5.11
C LEU A 104 -1.13 -16.55 -6.11
N ASN A 105 -0.77 -16.26 -7.37
CA ASN A 105 -0.59 -17.29 -8.39
C ASN A 105 0.59 -18.21 -8.06
N ALA A 106 1.72 -17.65 -7.64
CA ALA A 106 2.87 -18.45 -7.22
C ALA A 106 2.56 -19.30 -5.97
N LYS A 107 1.78 -18.79 -5.04
CA LYS A 107 1.32 -19.51 -3.85
C LYS A 107 0.38 -20.68 -4.20
N GLU A 108 -0.46 -20.53 -5.23
CA GLU A 108 -1.41 -21.55 -5.69
C GLU A 108 -0.76 -22.60 -6.60
N ASN A 109 0.06 -22.16 -7.54
CA ASN A 109 0.54 -22.97 -8.67
C ASN A 109 2.05 -23.28 -8.60
N GLY A 110 2.72 -22.82 -7.53
CA GLY A 110 4.17 -22.99 -7.33
C GLY A 110 4.99 -21.77 -7.74
N ALA A 111 6.19 -21.66 -7.18
CA ALA A 111 7.08 -20.51 -7.37
C ALA A 111 7.50 -20.25 -8.83
N ASP A 112 7.49 -21.30 -9.66
CA ASP A 112 7.84 -21.22 -11.07
C ASP A 112 6.63 -20.98 -11.99
N ALA A 113 5.43 -20.75 -11.43
CA ALA A 113 4.22 -20.46 -12.20
C ALA A 113 4.42 -19.20 -13.07
N ALA A 114 3.94 -19.25 -14.31
CA ALA A 114 4.00 -18.09 -15.19
C ALA A 114 3.23 -16.92 -14.57
N PRO A 115 3.78 -15.70 -14.61
CA PRO A 115 3.08 -14.50 -14.09
C PRO A 115 1.72 -14.32 -14.75
N VAL A 116 0.75 -13.86 -13.97
CA VAL A 116 -0.63 -13.56 -14.43
C VAL A 116 -0.90 -12.04 -14.47
N GLY A 117 -0.02 -11.25 -13.88
CA GLY A 117 0.01 -9.81 -14.04
C GLY A 117 0.20 -9.42 -15.50
N SER A 118 -0.46 -8.37 -15.94
CA SER A 118 -0.50 -7.91 -17.34
C SER A 118 -0.41 -6.39 -17.42
N PRO A 119 0.11 -5.82 -18.50
CA PRO A 119 -0.05 -4.40 -18.79
C PRO A 119 -1.52 -3.96 -18.94
N ASP A 120 -2.42 -4.90 -19.25
CA ASP A 120 -3.87 -4.66 -19.27
C ASP A 120 -4.44 -4.85 -17.85
N LEU A 121 -4.89 -3.73 -17.26
CA LEU A 121 -5.49 -3.71 -15.92
C LEU A 121 -6.70 -4.63 -15.79
N ALA A 122 -7.55 -4.73 -16.81
CA ALA A 122 -8.75 -5.57 -16.73
C ALA A 122 -8.37 -7.07 -16.65
N VAL A 123 -7.35 -7.50 -17.39
CA VAL A 123 -6.79 -8.85 -17.34
C VAL A 123 -6.20 -9.13 -15.96
N THR A 124 -5.37 -8.22 -15.45
CA THR A 124 -4.76 -8.31 -14.12
C THR A 124 -5.82 -8.41 -13.02
N MET A 125 -6.81 -7.49 -13.01
CA MET A 125 -7.86 -7.47 -11.99
C MET A 125 -8.75 -8.71 -12.02
N LYS A 126 -9.02 -9.27 -13.21
CA LYS A 126 -9.76 -10.53 -13.35
C LYS A 126 -8.99 -11.69 -12.70
N ALA A 127 -7.70 -11.82 -12.99
CA ALA A 127 -6.84 -12.84 -12.41
C ALA A 127 -6.71 -12.68 -10.90
N LEU A 128 -6.42 -11.46 -10.43
CA LEU A 128 -6.28 -11.14 -9.02
C LEU A 128 -7.54 -11.49 -8.22
N ARG A 129 -8.71 -11.06 -8.69
CA ARG A 129 -9.98 -11.36 -8.01
C ARG A 129 -10.29 -12.85 -7.98
N ALA A 130 -9.97 -13.59 -9.04
CA ALA A 130 -10.16 -15.04 -9.10
C ALA A 130 -9.26 -15.78 -8.09
N LEU A 131 -8.01 -15.34 -7.92
CA LEU A 131 -7.05 -15.92 -6.97
C LEU A 131 -7.34 -15.52 -5.50
N ALA A 132 -7.83 -14.32 -5.28
CA ALA A 132 -8.15 -13.79 -3.95
C ALA A 132 -9.45 -14.39 -3.37
N ALA A 133 -10.46 -14.62 -4.21
CA ALA A 133 -11.79 -15.03 -3.78
C ALA A 133 -11.83 -16.34 -2.97
N PRO A 134 -11.18 -17.45 -3.35
CA PRO A 134 -11.17 -18.68 -2.55
C PRO A 134 -10.40 -18.53 -1.22
N ARG A 135 -9.55 -17.52 -1.09
CA ARG A 135 -8.74 -17.22 0.11
C ARG A 135 -9.48 -16.33 1.12
N GLY A 136 -10.77 -16.08 0.92
CA GLY A 136 -11.57 -15.22 1.80
C GLY A 136 -11.21 -13.73 1.66
N LEU A 137 -10.53 -13.34 0.58
CA LEU A 137 -10.18 -11.95 0.31
C LEU A 137 -11.14 -11.30 -0.68
N THR A 138 -11.32 -10.00 -0.54
CA THR A 138 -12.02 -9.15 -1.51
C THR A 138 -11.07 -8.07 -2.01
N VAL A 139 -10.92 -7.97 -3.33
CA VAL A 139 -10.13 -6.92 -3.99
C VAL A 139 -11.08 -5.83 -4.45
N LEU A 140 -10.95 -4.65 -3.86
CA LEU A 140 -11.77 -3.49 -4.20
C LEU A 140 -11.37 -2.92 -5.57
N ASP A 141 -11.98 -1.81 -5.96
CA ASP A 141 -11.66 -1.23 -7.26
C ASP A 141 -10.29 -0.58 -7.27
N PRO A 142 -9.53 -0.73 -8.40
CA PRO A 142 -8.19 -0.19 -8.50
C PRO A 142 -8.20 1.33 -8.57
N GLY A 143 -7.18 1.94 -7.96
CA GLY A 143 -6.92 3.37 -8.03
C GLY A 143 -6.33 3.81 -9.37
N ARG A 144 -6.27 5.13 -9.60
CA ARG A 144 -5.58 5.72 -10.75
C ARG A 144 -4.06 5.73 -10.57
N ALA A 145 -3.59 5.72 -9.33
CA ALA A 145 -2.17 5.67 -9.02
C ALA A 145 -1.59 4.30 -9.37
N VAL A 146 -0.42 4.34 -9.98
CA VAL A 146 0.36 3.17 -10.39
C VAL A 146 1.73 3.32 -9.75
N ASP A 147 2.18 2.29 -9.05
CA ASP A 147 3.58 2.15 -8.66
C ASP A 147 4.14 0.85 -9.23
N GLN A 148 4.99 0.98 -10.23
CA GLN A 148 5.60 -0.14 -10.92
C GLN A 148 7.12 0.01 -10.94
N ASN A 149 7.82 -1.09 -11.14
CA ASN A 149 9.25 -1.04 -11.37
C ASN A 149 9.58 -0.07 -12.51
N ALA A 150 10.61 0.72 -12.31
CA ALA A 150 11.12 1.68 -13.27
C ALA A 150 12.65 1.67 -13.29
N PHE A 151 13.23 2.21 -14.34
CA PHE A 151 14.67 2.25 -14.49
C PHE A 151 15.12 3.68 -14.70
N ALA A 152 16.11 4.10 -13.89
CA ALA A 152 16.65 5.45 -13.94
C ALA A 152 18.13 5.45 -14.29
N VAL A 153 18.53 6.50 -14.99
CA VAL A 153 19.94 6.81 -15.32
C VAL A 153 20.25 8.23 -14.86
N THR A 154 21.51 8.65 -14.85
CA THR A 154 21.79 10.08 -14.58
C THR A 154 21.25 10.97 -15.71
N ALA A 155 20.75 12.16 -15.37
CA ALA A 155 20.30 13.14 -16.34
C ALA A 155 21.40 13.48 -17.37
N ALA A 156 22.66 13.56 -16.91
CA ALA A 156 23.81 13.80 -17.79
C ALA A 156 24.05 12.65 -18.77
N TYR A 157 23.89 11.38 -18.32
CA TYR A 157 24.01 10.20 -19.17
C TYR A 157 22.87 10.18 -20.22
N ALA A 158 21.64 10.40 -19.77
CA ALA A 158 20.47 10.50 -20.66
C ALA A 158 20.66 11.58 -21.74
N ALA A 159 21.07 12.79 -21.34
CA ALA A 159 21.31 13.89 -22.29
C ALA A 159 22.43 13.59 -23.29
N ARG A 160 23.58 13.07 -22.81
CA ARG A 160 24.74 12.72 -23.65
C ARG A 160 24.38 11.71 -24.73
N HIS A 161 23.60 10.71 -24.39
CA HIS A 161 23.24 9.60 -25.28
C HIS A 161 21.85 9.73 -25.90
N ARG A 162 21.17 10.85 -25.65
CA ARG A 162 19.80 11.16 -26.16
C ARG A 162 18.76 10.09 -25.77
N LEU A 163 18.85 9.60 -24.55
CA LEU A 163 17.96 8.56 -24.03
C LEU A 163 16.73 9.20 -23.39
N ARG A 164 15.55 8.75 -23.77
CA ARG A 164 14.26 9.10 -23.16
C ARG A 164 13.49 7.85 -22.72
N THR A 165 13.73 6.74 -23.43
CA THR A 165 13.01 5.48 -23.23
C THR A 165 13.98 4.32 -23.03
N LEU A 166 13.47 3.20 -22.53
CA LEU A 166 14.22 1.94 -22.50
C LEU A 166 14.52 1.44 -23.92
N GLY A 167 13.63 1.75 -24.90
CA GLY A 167 13.87 1.49 -26.31
C GLY A 167 15.08 2.24 -26.86
N ASP A 168 15.25 3.52 -26.52
CA ASP A 168 16.43 4.29 -26.91
C ASP A 168 17.72 3.67 -26.37
N LEU A 169 17.68 3.25 -25.06
CA LEU A 169 18.83 2.61 -24.42
C LEU A 169 19.20 1.28 -25.11
N GLY A 170 18.19 0.47 -25.45
CA GLY A 170 18.41 -0.77 -26.19
C GLY A 170 19.02 -0.55 -27.56
N ALA A 171 18.48 0.41 -28.34
CA ALA A 171 18.96 0.77 -29.66
C ALA A 171 20.39 1.35 -29.64
N SER A 172 20.79 1.98 -28.55
CA SER A 172 22.13 2.56 -28.40
C SER A 172 23.26 1.52 -28.33
N GLY A 173 22.97 0.25 -27.97
CA GLY A 173 23.94 -0.81 -27.78
C GLY A 173 24.93 -0.58 -26.64
N LEU A 174 24.75 0.47 -25.83
CA LEU A 174 25.63 0.80 -24.70
C LEU A 174 25.64 -0.32 -23.68
N PRO A 175 26.83 -0.64 -23.08
CA PRO A 175 26.91 -1.58 -21.99
C PRO A 175 26.32 -0.97 -20.72
N VAL A 176 25.50 -1.77 -19.99
CA VAL A 176 24.83 -1.34 -18.79
C VAL A 176 25.19 -2.26 -17.63
N ARG A 177 25.76 -1.72 -16.58
CA ARG A 177 25.72 -2.34 -15.24
C ARG A 177 24.49 -1.80 -14.55
N LEU A 178 23.67 -2.71 -14.02
CA LEU A 178 22.37 -2.40 -13.41
C LEU A 178 22.47 -2.59 -11.91
N ALA A 179 22.35 -1.49 -11.15
CA ALA A 179 22.14 -1.55 -9.69
C ALA A 179 20.69 -1.97 -9.40
N ALA A 180 20.49 -3.10 -8.73
CA ALA A 180 19.17 -3.67 -8.47
C ALA A 180 19.20 -4.64 -7.27
N GLY A 181 18.09 -5.33 -6.97
CA GLY A 181 18.09 -6.48 -6.09
C GLY A 181 18.81 -7.68 -6.72
N ASP A 182 19.30 -8.60 -5.91
CA ASP A 182 19.99 -9.81 -6.37
C ASP A 182 19.07 -10.75 -7.19
N GLU A 183 17.77 -10.71 -6.93
CA GLU A 183 16.76 -11.44 -7.67
C GLU A 183 16.57 -10.95 -9.12
N CYS A 184 16.98 -9.71 -9.42
CA CYS A 184 16.82 -9.09 -10.75
C CYS A 184 17.43 -9.92 -11.89
N VAL A 185 18.46 -10.70 -11.63
CA VAL A 185 19.09 -11.59 -12.63
C VAL A 185 18.13 -12.66 -13.14
N ARG A 186 17.08 -13.01 -12.38
CA ARG A 186 16.11 -14.05 -12.68
C ARG A 186 14.71 -13.53 -12.94
N ARG A 187 14.38 -12.34 -12.41
CA ARG A 187 13.04 -11.75 -12.52
C ARG A 187 12.68 -11.38 -13.96
N PRO A 188 11.54 -11.87 -14.50
CA PRO A 188 11.12 -11.63 -15.89
C PRO A 188 11.05 -10.14 -16.25
N TYR A 189 10.62 -9.30 -15.32
CA TYR A 189 10.45 -7.85 -15.49
C TYR A 189 11.71 -7.04 -15.16
N CYS A 190 12.87 -7.71 -14.97
CA CYS A 190 14.14 -7.07 -14.70
C CYS A 190 15.18 -7.43 -15.79
N ALA A 191 16.38 -7.88 -15.46
CA ALA A 191 17.43 -8.12 -16.45
C ALA A 191 17.04 -9.02 -17.62
N PRO A 192 16.33 -10.16 -17.44
CA PRO A 192 15.85 -10.97 -18.56
C PRO A 192 14.88 -10.21 -19.47
N GLY A 193 13.90 -9.50 -18.92
CA GLY A 193 12.94 -8.71 -19.69
C GLY A 193 13.58 -7.56 -20.43
N LEU A 194 14.47 -6.80 -19.79
CA LEU A 194 15.22 -5.72 -20.41
C LEU A 194 16.01 -6.19 -21.63
N LYS A 195 16.68 -7.35 -21.50
CA LYS A 195 17.40 -7.97 -22.62
C LYS A 195 16.46 -8.43 -23.75
N LYS A 196 15.38 -9.13 -23.40
CA LYS A 196 14.46 -9.73 -24.38
C LYS A 196 13.61 -8.69 -25.09
N THR A 197 13.04 -7.73 -24.36
CA THR A 197 12.06 -6.76 -24.87
C THR A 197 12.76 -5.58 -25.55
N TYR A 198 13.83 -5.09 -24.93
CA TYR A 198 14.50 -3.87 -25.37
C TYR A 198 15.85 -4.11 -26.04
N GLY A 199 16.43 -5.30 -25.92
CA GLY A 199 17.79 -5.56 -26.41
C GLY A 199 18.87 -4.88 -25.60
N ILE A 200 18.56 -4.42 -24.36
CA ILE A 200 19.53 -3.71 -23.53
C ILE A 200 20.67 -4.65 -23.15
N ARG A 201 21.90 -4.20 -23.39
CA ARG A 201 23.11 -4.96 -23.11
C ARG A 201 23.48 -4.90 -21.63
N ILE A 202 22.76 -5.67 -20.79
CA ILE A 202 23.10 -5.81 -19.36
C ILE A 202 24.37 -6.64 -19.24
N THR A 203 25.46 -6.03 -18.76
CA THR A 203 26.76 -6.68 -18.56
C THR A 203 26.91 -7.28 -17.17
N ALA A 204 26.29 -6.67 -16.17
CA ALA A 204 26.21 -7.16 -14.81
C ALA A 204 25.01 -6.60 -14.08
N VAL A 205 24.50 -7.32 -13.08
CA VAL A 205 23.60 -6.79 -12.04
C VAL A 205 24.45 -6.63 -10.77
N ASP A 206 24.45 -5.42 -10.22
CA ASP A 206 25.13 -5.11 -8.97
C ASP A 206 24.08 -5.13 -7.82
N PRO A 207 24.18 -6.05 -6.85
CA PRO A 207 23.16 -6.28 -5.84
C PRO A 207 23.17 -5.20 -4.76
N LYS A 208 22.60 -4.05 -5.07
CA LYS A 208 22.49 -2.89 -4.16
C LYS A 208 21.05 -2.61 -3.67
N GLY A 209 20.11 -3.50 -3.99
CA GLY A 209 18.69 -3.34 -3.68
C GLY A 209 17.93 -2.46 -4.67
N VAL A 210 16.60 -2.48 -4.58
CA VAL A 210 15.70 -1.70 -5.43
C VAL A 210 15.55 -0.29 -4.88
N GLY A 211 15.87 0.73 -5.66
CA GLY A 211 15.66 2.14 -5.30
C GLY A 211 16.40 2.60 -4.04
N THR A 212 17.36 1.83 -3.54
CA THR A 212 18.10 2.19 -2.33
C THR A 212 19.01 3.39 -2.56
N THR A 213 19.31 4.12 -1.50
CA THR A 213 20.31 5.20 -1.52
C THR A 213 21.65 4.72 -2.08
N GLN A 214 22.08 3.51 -1.70
CA GLN A 214 23.32 2.91 -2.17
C GLN A 214 23.29 2.66 -3.68
N ALA A 215 22.19 2.12 -4.21
CA ALA A 215 22.02 1.86 -5.65
C ALA A 215 22.03 3.18 -6.45
N LYS A 216 21.27 4.18 -6.00
CA LYS A 216 21.22 5.51 -6.64
C LYS A 216 22.59 6.23 -6.60
N GLN A 217 23.30 6.13 -5.46
CA GLN A 217 24.62 6.72 -5.33
C GLN A 217 25.65 6.05 -6.28
N ALA A 218 25.58 4.73 -6.48
CA ALA A 218 26.44 4.01 -7.41
C ALA A 218 26.25 4.50 -8.86
N VAL A 219 25.00 4.75 -9.27
CA VAL A 219 24.71 5.32 -10.60
C VAL A 219 25.18 6.78 -10.69
N ARG A 220 24.92 7.60 -9.67
CA ARG A 220 25.39 8.99 -9.62
C ARG A 220 26.91 9.08 -9.77
N ASN A 221 27.64 8.14 -9.15
CA ASN A 221 29.11 8.09 -9.18
C ASN A 221 29.68 7.41 -10.44
N GLY A 222 28.84 6.90 -11.35
CA GLY A 222 29.24 6.25 -12.59
C GLY A 222 29.77 4.81 -12.40
N GLN A 223 29.60 4.21 -11.22
CA GLN A 223 29.93 2.80 -10.95
C GLN A 223 28.96 1.88 -11.73
N ASP A 224 27.69 2.26 -11.75
CA ASP A 224 26.64 1.63 -12.53
C ASP A 224 26.03 2.65 -13.50
N GLN A 225 25.41 2.18 -14.59
CA GLN A 225 24.80 3.07 -15.58
C GLN A 225 23.33 3.27 -15.32
N MET A 226 22.66 2.30 -14.68
CA MET A 226 21.23 2.31 -14.48
C MET A 226 20.87 1.73 -13.10
N VAL A 227 19.81 2.22 -12.50
CA VAL A 227 19.22 1.66 -11.27
C VAL A 227 17.81 1.19 -11.52
N LEU A 228 17.45 0.05 -10.93
CA LEU A 228 16.07 -0.37 -10.74
C LEU A 228 15.49 0.39 -9.54
N THR A 229 14.39 1.06 -9.77
CA THR A 229 13.61 1.83 -8.80
C THR A 229 12.11 1.68 -9.09
N THR A 230 11.28 2.61 -8.64
CA THR A 230 9.84 2.64 -8.91
C THR A 230 9.41 3.95 -9.58
N THR A 231 8.22 3.96 -10.18
CA THR A 231 7.66 5.16 -10.81
C THR A 231 7.31 6.26 -9.81
N THR A 232 7.23 5.93 -8.54
CA THR A 232 6.90 6.85 -7.43
C THR A 232 8.11 7.22 -6.58
N ASP A 233 9.35 6.83 -7.00
CA ASP A 233 10.58 7.21 -6.29
C ASP A 233 10.81 8.72 -6.34
N ALA A 234 10.50 9.38 -5.24
CA ALA A 234 10.58 10.82 -5.08
C ALA A 234 12.00 11.37 -4.87
N THR A 235 12.98 10.49 -4.73
CA THR A 235 14.36 10.92 -4.39
C THR A 235 15.27 11.01 -5.61
N LEU A 236 14.79 10.69 -6.81
CA LEU A 236 15.59 10.66 -8.03
C LEU A 236 16.31 11.98 -8.31
N ASP A 237 15.61 13.10 -8.16
CA ASP A 237 16.17 14.43 -8.38
C ASP A 237 17.35 14.73 -7.43
N THR A 238 17.29 14.27 -6.18
CA THR A 238 18.38 14.41 -5.19
C THR A 238 19.67 13.74 -5.67
N PHE A 239 19.55 12.67 -6.48
CA PHE A 239 20.69 11.97 -7.06
C PHE A 239 21.00 12.40 -8.50
N GLY A 240 20.23 13.35 -9.06
CA GLY A 240 20.38 13.78 -10.47
C GLY A 240 20.01 12.67 -11.46
N LEU A 241 19.06 11.83 -11.10
CA LEU A 241 18.57 10.70 -11.90
C LEU A 241 17.25 11.05 -12.59
N VAL A 242 17.03 10.45 -13.75
CA VAL A 242 15.78 10.53 -14.50
C VAL A 242 15.32 9.14 -14.92
N LEU A 243 14.02 8.92 -14.90
CA LEU A 243 13.41 7.69 -15.39
C LEU A 243 13.50 7.60 -16.90
N LEU A 244 13.77 6.41 -17.43
CA LEU A 244 13.54 6.07 -18.82
C LEU A 244 12.13 5.48 -18.98
N ALA A 245 11.36 6.00 -19.95
CA ALA A 245 10.00 5.51 -20.17
C ALA A 245 10.01 4.04 -20.65
N ASP A 246 9.09 3.25 -20.11
CA ASP A 246 8.84 1.85 -20.52
C ASP A 246 7.94 1.82 -21.77
N ASP A 247 8.49 2.21 -22.93
CA ASP A 247 7.78 2.44 -24.19
C ASP A 247 7.27 1.15 -24.86
N LYS A 248 7.70 -0.03 -24.41
CA LYS A 248 7.19 -1.32 -24.87
C LYS A 248 6.42 -2.10 -23.80
N HIS A 249 6.07 -1.41 -22.71
CA HIS A 249 5.24 -1.95 -21.63
C HIS A 249 5.75 -3.31 -21.08
N LEU A 250 7.05 -3.37 -20.76
CA LEU A 250 7.65 -4.51 -20.09
C LEU A 250 7.06 -4.69 -18.69
N GLN A 251 6.85 -3.58 -17.98
CA GLN A 251 6.30 -3.61 -16.63
C GLN A 251 4.79 -3.79 -16.67
N ASN A 252 4.26 -4.50 -15.70
CA ASN A 252 2.82 -4.62 -15.54
C ASN A 252 2.21 -3.33 -15.00
N ALA A 253 0.93 -3.11 -15.30
CA ALA A 253 0.15 -2.03 -14.71
C ALA A 253 -0.12 -2.32 -13.23
N ASP A 254 0.74 -1.88 -12.35
CA ASP A 254 0.66 -2.15 -10.91
C ASP A 254 -0.12 -1.05 -10.19
N HIS A 255 -1.43 -1.04 -10.46
CA HIS A 255 -2.36 -0.13 -9.83
C HIS A 255 -2.53 -0.44 -8.35
N LEU A 256 -2.62 0.61 -7.54
CA LEU A 256 -2.97 0.49 -6.13
C LEU A 256 -4.38 -0.07 -5.98
N VAL A 257 -4.53 -1.08 -5.13
CA VAL A 257 -5.81 -1.71 -4.80
C VAL A 257 -5.94 -1.93 -3.30
N PRO A 258 -7.08 -1.58 -2.68
CA PRO A 258 -7.37 -2.05 -1.33
C PRO A 258 -7.73 -3.55 -1.40
N VAL A 259 -7.06 -4.36 -0.60
CA VAL A 259 -7.42 -5.77 -0.40
C VAL A 259 -7.89 -5.95 1.03
N VAL A 260 -9.03 -6.61 1.20
CA VAL A 260 -9.67 -6.73 2.50
C VAL A 260 -10.04 -8.17 2.83
N ASN A 261 -9.98 -8.53 4.12
CA ASN A 261 -10.57 -9.76 4.60
C ASN A 261 -12.11 -9.67 4.43
N ARG A 262 -12.69 -10.61 3.67
CA ARG A 262 -14.10 -10.56 3.28
C ARG A 262 -15.05 -10.58 4.45
N SER A 263 -14.76 -11.38 5.47
CA SER A 263 -15.66 -11.57 6.61
C SER A 263 -15.65 -10.39 7.58
N ARG A 264 -14.59 -9.59 7.59
CA ARG A 264 -14.40 -8.53 8.57
C ARG A 264 -14.53 -7.12 7.98
N ALA A 265 -14.14 -6.95 6.72
CA ALA A 265 -14.09 -5.66 6.04
C ALA A 265 -14.62 -5.72 4.59
N GLY A 266 -15.39 -6.76 4.24
CA GLY A 266 -15.92 -6.96 2.89
C GLY A 266 -17.24 -6.25 2.60
N GLY A 267 -17.80 -5.54 3.56
CA GLY A 267 -19.10 -4.86 3.45
C GLY A 267 -19.06 -3.59 2.62
N GLU A 268 -20.23 -3.06 2.35
CA GLU A 268 -20.41 -1.86 1.52
C GLU A 268 -19.88 -0.59 2.17
N GLY A 269 -19.84 -0.56 3.52
CA GLY A 269 -19.30 0.56 4.29
C GLY A 269 -17.82 0.80 4.00
N VAL A 270 -16.99 -0.25 4.15
CA VAL A 270 -15.55 -0.21 3.86
C VAL A 270 -15.32 0.09 2.38
N ARG A 271 -16.08 -0.57 1.49
CA ARG A 271 -15.97 -0.32 0.04
C ARG A 271 -16.17 1.15 -0.31
N ARG A 272 -17.21 1.79 0.21
CA ARG A 272 -17.48 3.22 -0.02
C ARG A 272 -16.42 4.10 0.61
N ALA A 273 -16.01 3.82 1.85
CA ALA A 273 -15.02 4.63 2.56
C ALA A 273 -13.67 4.66 1.82
N LEU A 274 -13.18 3.51 1.34
CA LEU A 274 -11.91 3.42 0.63
C LEU A 274 -12.03 3.82 -0.85
N GLY A 275 -13.19 3.56 -1.47
CA GLY A 275 -13.42 3.81 -2.88
C GLY A 275 -13.31 5.28 -3.29
N VAL A 276 -13.48 6.23 -2.37
CA VAL A 276 -13.34 7.66 -2.66
C VAL A 276 -11.91 8.06 -3.04
N LEU A 277 -10.91 7.27 -2.63
CA LEU A 277 -9.50 7.55 -2.94
C LEU A 277 -9.13 7.15 -4.38
N ALA A 278 -9.74 6.08 -4.88
CA ALA A 278 -9.40 5.48 -6.18
C ALA A 278 -9.42 6.48 -7.36
N PRO A 279 -10.43 7.35 -7.56
CA PRO A 279 -10.46 8.30 -8.67
C PRO A 279 -9.58 9.54 -8.45
N VAL A 280 -9.07 9.77 -7.23
CA VAL A 280 -8.45 11.03 -6.82
C VAL A 280 -6.92 10.92 -6.76
N LEU A 281 -6.40 9.85 -6.15
CA LEU A 281 -4.96 9.66 -5.98
C LEU A 281 -4.32 9.29 -7.33
N THR A 282 -3.36 10.10 -7.78
CA THR A 282 -2.59 9.85 -9.00
C THR A 282 -1.17 9.41 -8.68
N THR A 283 -0.46 8.79 -9.62
CA THR A 283 0.97 8.44 -9.51
C THR A 283 1.82 9.67 -9.15
N ALA A 284 1.55 10.82 -9.79
CA ALA A 284 2.26 12.06 -9.50
C ALA A 284 1.97 12.61 -8.10
N ASP A 285 0.73 12.42 -7.59
CA ASP A 285 0.43 12.76 -6.19
C ASP A 285 1.22 11.87 -5.25
N LEU A 286 1.23 10.57 -5.49
CA LEU A 286 1.90 9.59 -4.66
C LEU A 286 3.42 9.87 -4.58
N ALA A 287 4.07 10.14 -5.73
CA ALA A 287 5.47 10.53 -5.76
C ALA A 287 5.74 11.78 -4.89
N ARG A 288 4.89 12.82 -4.99
CA ARG A 288 5.03 14.04 -4.15
C ARG A 288 4.77 13.79 -2.67
N LEU A 289 3.90 12.85 -2.33
CA LEU A 289 3.63 12.49 -0.94
C LEU A 289 4.81 11.70 -0.36
N ASN A 290 5.37 10.77 -1.12
CA ASN A 290 6.61 10.07 -0.74
C ASN A 290 7.76 11.07 -0.53
N GLU A 291 7.92 12.07 -1.41
CA GLU A 291 8.93 13.12 -1.25
C GLU A 291 8.80 13.88 0.06
N GLN A 292 7.58 14.23 0.46
CA GLN A 292 7.36 14.96 1.71
C GLN A 292 7.82 14.16 2.94
N VAL A 293 7.69 12.84 2.91
CA VAL A 293 8.16 11.97 3.99
C VAL A 293 9.65 11.71 3.87
N ASP A 294 10.12 11.25 2.70
CA ASP A 294 11.49 10.76 2.53
C ASP A 294 12.51 11.89 2.52
N SER A 295 12.21 13.00 1.82
CA SER A 295 13.12 14.12 1.65
C SER A 295 12.89 15.22 2.68
N TRP A 296 11.64 15.58 2.97
CA TRP A 296 11.31 16.69 3.88
C TRP A 296 11.09 16.24 5.31
N ARG A 297 11.14 14.93 5.60
CA ARG A 297 11.03 14.34 6.94
C ARG A 297 9.72 14.67 7.66
N ARG A 298 8.66 14.89 6.91
CA ARG A 298 7.33 15.06 7.47
C ARG A 298 6.79 13.72 7.97
N LEU A 299 5.93 13.75 8.98
CA LEU A 299 5.28 12.53 9.46
C LEU A 299 4.27 12.01 8.41
N PRO A 300 4.25 10.70 8.12
CA PRO A 300 3.32 10.11 7.15
C PRO A 300 1.85 10.42 7.44
N GLU A 301 1.46 10.48 8.71
CA GLU A 301 0.10 10.82 9.12
C GLU A 301 -0.28 12.26 8.74
N ASP A 302 0.61 13.23 8.98
CA ASP A 302 0.36 14.65 8.65
C ASP A 302 0.26 14.84 7.14
N VAL A 303 1.10 14.14 6.38
CA VAL A 303 1.10 14.16 4.90
C VAL A 303 -0.19 13.56 4.35
N ALA A 304 -0.60 12.39 4.87
CA ALA A 304 -1.83 11.73 4.48
C ALA A 304 -3.06 12.59 4.78
N ARG A 305 -3.15 13.16 5.98
CA ARG A 305 -4.25 14.04 6.41
C ARG A 305 -4.34 15.28 5.52
N ALA A 306 -3.24 16.01 5.37
CA ALA A 306 -3.19 17.22 4.55
C ALA A 306 -3.59 16.94 3.09
N TYR A 307 -3.18 15.82 2.53
CA TYR A 307 -3.60 15.41 1.19
C TYR A 307 -5.12 15.19 1.12
N LEU A 308 -5.68 14.38 2.02
CA LEU A 308 -7.11 14.07 2.03
C LEU A 308 -7.97 15.34 2.25
N GLU A 309 -7.54 16.26 3.11
CA GLU A 309 -8.18 17.57 3.32
C GLU A 309 -8.13 18.44 2.05
N SER A 310 -6.97 18.45 1.37
CA SER A 310 -6.80 19.19 0.11
C SER A 310 -7.70 18.70 -1.01
N ARG A 311 -8.09 17.43 -0.95
CA ARG A 311 -8.99 16.77 -1.89
C ARG A 311 -10.44 16.73 -1.42
N HIS A 312 -10.77 17.40 -0.31
CA HIS A 312 -12.11 17.40 0.32
C HIS A 312 -12.60 16.01 0.73
N LEU A 313 -11.69 15.08 0.95
CA LEU A 313 -11.99 13.74 1.44
C LEU A 313 -12.04 13.68 2.98
N LEU A 314 -11.51 14.69 3.65
CA LEU A 314 -11.68 14.96 5.07
C LEU A 314 -12.12 16.42 5.27
N PRO A 315 -12.83 16.75 6.37
CA PRO A 315 -13.03 18.13 6.78
C PRO A 315 -11.67 18.77 7.10
N ARG A 316 -11.53 20.06 6.80
CA ARG A 316 -10.35 20.82 7.25
C ARG A 316 -10.43 20.97 8.76
N GLY A 317 -9.35 20.64 9.46
CA GLY A 317 -9.21 20.86 10.89
C GLY A 317 -9.13 22.34 11.26
#